data_3c7e93c8373b5f14e92dcf878739c548
#
_entry.id   3c7e93c8373b5f14e92dcf878739c548
#
_cell.length_a   1.000
_cell.length_b   1.000
_cell.length_c   1.000
_cell.angle_alpha   90.00
_cell.angle_beta   90.00
_cell.angle_gamma   90.00
#
_symmetry.space_group_name_H-M   'P 1'
#
loop_
_entity.id
_entity.type
_entity.pdbx_description
1 polymer ?
#
loop_
_entity_poly.entity_id
_entity_poly.type
_entity_poly.pdbx_seq_one_letter_code
_entity_poly.pdbx_strand_id
1 'polypeptide(L)'
;MLFCEVCDHEGTEQLRYTKEIYVRKDGLKQMLAIKKIYMDYETAPVGVSHMPQFAWELVSDKKNVKQKSYELQIAKDADFTDLIYNRRKTESEESAHVYAEGASLESGKRYFVRAKASDGQEETDWSETASFVTALAGKNGEWEEGAPAWKAPFVSAETDDSYKNVSKGTYVRGTFEIKKDIKEAYAFTTALGLYQFYLNGKKVGEDEMTPGWTSYRRHLLYQTYDVTEYLQKGINGAGAMLAPGWYKGVMGLTKARNNYGDQTAFTMELLIRYTDGTTESVYTDPSWKGCDSPVIFAEIYDGETYDAALEWNRLSRNNFFYVLLFFIIIPPRGMLTPGSL
;
A
#
# COMPACT_ATOMS: atom_id res chain seq x y z
N MET A 1 -23.51 12.80 20.52
CA MET A 1 -24.10 11.69 19.78
C MET A 1 -25.60 11.71 20.06
N LEU A 2 -26.40 12.28 19.17
CA LEU A 2 -27.86 12.24 19.23
C LEU A 2 -28.31 11.81 17.84
N PHE A 3 -28.75 10.57 17.74
CA PHE A 3 -29.46 10.06 16.59
C PHE A 3 -30.92 10.54 16.68
N CYS A 4 -31.43 11.19 15.64
CA CYS A 4 -32.83 11.37 15.44
C CYS A 4 -33.20 10.69 14.12
N GLU A 5 -33.75 9.48 14.22
CA GLU A 5 -34.39 8.79 13.10
C GLU A 5 -35.80 9.38 12.97
N VAL A 6 -36.09 9.98 11.81
CA VAL A 6 -37.47 10.27 11.40
C VAL A 6 -37.68 9.42 10.13
N CYS A 7 -38.39 8.32 10.29
CA CYS A 7 -38.93 7.55 9.17
C CYS A 7 -40.25 8.22 8.72
N ASP A 8 -40.38 8.57 7.44
CA ASP A 8 -41.65 8.81 6.81
C ASP A 8 -42.11 7.61 5.96
N HIS A 9 -43.39 7.53 5.73
CA HIS A 9 -44.12 6.32 5.34
C HIS A 9 -44.07 5.94 3.85
N GLU A 10 -43.12 6.46 3.08
CA GLU A 10 -43.00 6.14 1.64
C GLU A 10 -41.57 5.83 1.25
N GLY A 11 -41.22 4.56 1.27
CA GLY A 11 -39.98 3.89 0.96
C GLY A 11 -39.15 4.32 -0.28
N THR A 12 -38.76 5.58 -0.36
CA THR A 12 -37.79 6.08 -1.34
C THR A 12 -36.53 6.52 -0.63
N GLU A 13 -35.42 5.78 -0.85
CA GLU A 13 -34.07 6.18 -0.45
C GLU A 13 -33.66 7.47 -1.14
N GLN A 14 -33.83 8.58 -0.47
CA GLN A 14 -33.14 9.82 -0.81
C GLN A 14 -31.81 9.87 -0.08
N LEU A 15 -30.71 9.83 -0.83
CA LEU A 15 -29.37 10.15 -0.35
C LEU A 15 -29.37 11.57 0.26
N ARG A 16 -29.49 11.66 1.57
CA ARG A 16 -29.29 12.91 2.31
C ARG A 16 -27.81 13.11 2.55
N TYR A 17 -27.24 14.13 1.93
CA TYR A 17 -25.95 14.67 2.33
C TYR A 17 -26.08 15.21 3.77
N THR A 18 -25.56 14.50 4.75
CA THR A 18 -25.39 15.02 6.10
C THR A 18 -24.31 16.09 6.08
N LYS A 19 -24.72 17.34 6.23
CA LYS A 19 -23.80 18.42 6.56
C LYS A 19 -23.29 18.16 7.97
N GLU A 20 -22.05 17.69 8.12
CA GLU A 20 -21.40 17.65 9.42
C GLU A 20 -21.21 19.07 9.92
N ILE A 21 -21.97 19.43 10.96
CA ILE A 21 -21.82 20.71 11.64
C ILE A 21 -20.84 20.47 12.78
N TYR A 22 -19.61 20.98 12.64
CA TYR A 22 -18.67 21.04 13.75
C TYR A 22 -19.13 22.08 14.76
N VAL A 23 -19.71 21.64 15.87
CA VAL A 23 -20.08 22.52 16.99
C VAL A 23 -18.95 22.49 18.02
N ARG A 24 -18.23 23.59 18.16
CA ARG A 24 -17.34 23.80 19.32
C ARG A 24 -18.16 24.00 20.60
N LYS A 25 -17.65 23.54 21.75
CA LYS A 25 -18.27 23.62 23.08
C LYS A 25 -18.46 25.05 23.62
N ASP A 26 -17.92 26.08 22.96
CA ASP A 26 -17.82 27.44 23.49
C ASP A 26 -18.48 28.50 22.60
N GLY A 27 -19.76 28.29 22.24
CA GLY A 27 -20.55 29.30 21.56
C GLY A 27 -20.20 29.48 20.05
N LEU A 28 -21.17 29.94 19.26
CA LEU A 28 -21.07 30.20 17.82
C LEU A 28 -20.00 31.27 17.53
N LYS A 29 -18.75 30.85 17.41
CA LYS A 29 -17.68 31.69 16.88
C LYS A 29 -17.53 31.38 15.39
N GLN A 30 -17.52 32.43 14.56
CA GLN A 30 -17.21 32.33 13.15
C GLN A 30 -16.00 31.41 12.96
N MET A 31 -16.09 30.45 12.03
CA MET A 31 -15.10 29.37 11.95
C MET A 31 -14.45 29.37 10.57
N LEU A 32 -13.17 29.73 10.56
CA LEU A 32 -12.26 29.35 9.48
C LEU A 32 -11.51 28.09 9.92
N ALA A 33 -11.54 27.04 9.11
CA ALA A 33 -10.82 25.79 9.43
C ALA A 33 -10.26 25.12 8.18
N ILE A 34 -9.22 24.30 8.37
CA ILE A 34 -8.78 23.32 7.38
C ILE A 34 -9.54 22.02 7.65
N LYS A 35 -10.35 21.60 6.70
CA LYS A 35 -11.14 20.39 6.80
C LYS A 35 -10.32 19.13 6.53
N LYS A 36 -9.40 19.18 5.55
CA LYS A 36 -8.65 18.02 5.10
C LYS A 36 -7.34 18.44 4.43
N ILE A 37 -6.29 17.65 4.64
CA ILE A 37 -5.02 17.77 3.92
C ILE A 37 -4.92 16.62 2.94
N TYR A 38 -4.40 16.91 1.76
CA TYR A 38 -4.09 15.96 0.69
C TYR A 38 -2.60 15.98 0.40
N MET A 39 -2.07 14.80 0.09
CA MET A 39 -0.70 14.56 -0.34
C MET A 39 -0.79 13.78 -1.65
N ASP A 40 -0.34 14.40 -2.76
CA ASP A 40 -0.52 13.87 -4.13
C ASP A 40 -1.98 13.42 -4.41
N TYR A 41 -2.95 14.26 -3.99
CA TYR A 41 -4.41 14.02 -4.10
C TYR A 41 -5.00 12.95 -3.19
N GLU A 42 -4.20 12.28 -2.37
CA GLU A 42 -4.62 11.28 -1.37
C GLU A 42 -4.55 11.84 0.06
N THR A 43 -5.25 11.21 0.99
CA THR A 43 -5.33 11.71 2.38
C THR A 43 -4.40 11.01 3.35
N ALA A 44 -3.94 9.81 3.01
CA ALA A 44 -2.99 9.03 3.78
C ALA A 44 -2.22 8.08 2.85
N PRO A 45 -1.46 8.60 1.86
CA PRO A 45 -0.79 7.75 0.89
C PRO A 45 0.27 6.87 1.55
N VAL A 46 0.37 5.63 1.06
CA VAL A 46 1.37 4.66 1.48
C VAL A 46 2.23 4.29 0.29
N GLY A 47 3.56 4.42 0.42
CA GLY A 47 4.51 4.15 -0.66
C GLY A 47 4.82 5.38 -1.53
N VAL A 48 4.84 6.56 -0.92
CA VAL A 48 5.20 7.80 -1.63
C VAL A 48 6.66 7.74 -2.08
N SER A 49 6.89 7.82 -3.39
CA SER A 49 8.21 7.66 -4.01
C SER A 49 8.98 8.97 -4.20
N HIS A 50 8.36 10.11 -3.91
CA HIS A 50 8.95 11.46 -4.00
C HIS A 50 8.39 12.33 -2.88
N MET A 51 8.92 13.56 -2.70
CA MET A 51 8.31 14.53 -1.79
C MET A 51 6.91 14.90 -2.31
N PRO A 52 5.84 14.59 -1.57
CA PRO A 52 4.50 14.86 -2.07
C PRO A 52 4.24 16.37 -2.16
N GLN A 53 3.39 16.73 -3.07
CA GLN A 53 2.77 18.05 -3.06
C GLN A 53 1.60 18.07 -2.08
N PHE A 54 1.51 19.14 -1.32
CA PHE A 54 0.47 19.30 -0.31
C PHE A 54 -0.65 20.19 -0.83
N ALA A 55 -1.88 19.83 -0.46
CA ALA A 55 -3.05 20.66 -0.66
C ALA A 55 -4.00 20.54 0.53
N TRP A 56 -4.85 21.53 0.74
CA TRP A 56 -5.86 21.48 1.79
C TRP A 56 -7.15 22.18 1.40
N GLU A 57 -8.25 21.70 1.99
CA GLU A 57 -9.58 22.25 1.83
C GLU A 57 -9.90 23.20 3.00
N LEU A 58 -10.13 24.48 2.68
CA LEU A 58 -10.61 25.45 3.64
C LEU A 58 -12.14 25.42 3.73
N VAL A 59 -12.66 25.50 4.95
CA VAL A 59 -14.08 25.66 5.23
C VAL A 59 -14.30 26.90 6.07
N SER A 60 -15.39 27.63 5.77
CA SER A 60 -15.77 28.82 6.52
C SER A 60 -17.30 28.98 6.48
N ASP A 61 -17.84 29.56 7.52
CA ASP A 61 -19.23 30.04 7.55
C ASP A 61 -19.43 31.33 6.75
N LYS A 62 -18.34 32.05 6.44
CA LYS A 62 -18.35 33.24 5.58
C LYS A 62 -18.30 32.87 4.10
N LYS A 63 -18.90 33.73 3.25
CA LYS A 63 -18.81 33.61 1.78
C LYS A 63 -17.52 34.29 1.26
N ASN A 64 -16.99 33.76 0.15
CA ASN A 64 -15.87 34.35 -0.59
C ASN A 64 -14.57 34.47 0.23
N VAL A 65 -14.38 33.59 1.20
CA VAL A 65 -13.11 33.52 1.94
C VAL A 65 -12.00 33.01 1.03
N LYS A 66 -10.87 33.73 1.05
CA LYS A 66 -9.63 33.35 0.36
C LYS A 66 -8.49 33.33 1.33
N GLN A 67 -7.66 32.31 1.23
CA GLN A 67 -6.40 32.26 1.97
C GLN A 67 -5.52 33.47 1.61
N LYS A 68 -4.81 33.98 2.58
CA LYS A 68 -3.77 35.01 2.45
C LYS A 68 -2.41 34.55 2.93
N SER A 69 -2.39 33.63 3.86
CA SER A 69 -1.15 33.02 4.35
C SER A 69 -1.39 31.64 4.89
N TYR A 70 -0.31 30.86 5.01
CA TYR A 70 -0.34 29.52 5.62
C TYR A 70 0.94 29.20 6.38
N GLU A 71 0.87 28.16 7.22
CA GLU A 71 2.00 27.46 7.84
C GLU A 71 1.88 25.98 7.54
N LEU A 72 3.01 25.29 7.33
CA LEU A 72 3.06 23.85 7.08
C LEU A 72 4.17 23.21 7.93
N GLN A 73 3.84 22.14 8.63
CA GLN A 73 4.78 21.33 9.40
C GLN A 73 4.74 19.88 8.99
N ILE A 74 5.93 19.26 8.90
CA ILE A 74 6.11 17.83 8.69
C ILE A 74 7.03 17.31 9.78
N ALA A 75 6.65 16.22 10.45
CA ALA A 75 7.36 15.63 11.57
C ALA A 75 7.52 14.12 11.43
N LYS A 76 8.47 13.56 12.17
CA LYS A 76 8.64 12.10 12.32
C LYS A 76 7.74 11.50 13.40
N ASP A 77 7.05 12.32 14.17
CA ASP A 77 6.15 11.94 15.27
C ASP A 77 4.84 12.74 15.22
N ALA A 78 3.76 12.16 15.76
CA ALA A 78 2.43 12.75 15.75
C ALA A 78 2.28 13.99 16.66
N ASP A 79 3.21 14.17 17.60
CA ASP A 79 3.22 15.31 18.53
C ASP A 79 3.98 16.51 17.96
N PHE A 80 4.60 16.37 16.78
CA PHE A 80 5.39 17.38 16.08
C PHE A 80 6.57 17.90 16.88
N THR A 81 7.25 17.02 17.60
CA THR A 81 8.47 17.33 18.38
C THR A 81 9.74 17.16 17.53
N ASP A 82 9.76 16.23 16.58
CA ASP A 82 10.86 15.99 15.61
C ASP A 82 10.46 16.46 14.21
N LEU A 83 10.57 17.79 14.02
CA LEU A 83 10.21 18.43 12.74
C LEU A 83 11.31 18.21 11.70
N ILE A 84 10.94 17.72 10.53
CA ILE A 84 11.81 17.70 9.33
C ILE A 84 11.54 18.89 8.42
N TYR A 85 10.38 19.52 8.56
CA TYR A 85 10.00 20.70 7.81
C TYR A 85 9.13 21.62 8.66
N ASN A 86 9.44 22.91 8.65
CA ASN A 86 8.69 23.92 9.38
C ASN A 86 8.62 25.21 8.57
N ARG A 87 7.63 25.30 7.70
CA ARG A 87 7.34 26.53 6.98
C ARG A 87 6.49 27.42 7.85
N ARG A 88 7.14 28.46 8.37
CA ARG A 88 6.47 29.51 9.16
C ARG A 88 5.52 30.30 8.26
N LYS A 89 4.68 31.14 8.83
CA LYS A 89 3.70 31.96 8.14
C LYS A 89 4.25 32.55 6.85
N THR A 90 3.67 32.14 5.74
CA THR A 90 4.06 32.53 4.38
C THR A 90 2.86 33.15 3.70
N GLU A 91 3.04 34.38 3.21
CA GLU A 91 2.01 35.08 2.45
C GLU A 91 1.82 34.36 1.09
N SER A 92 0.65 33.73 0.92
CA SER A 92 0.28 33.04 -0.31
C SER A 92 -1.21 32.71 -0.32
N GLU A 93 -1.86 32.88 -1.47
CA GLU A 93 -3.24 32.46 -1.71
C GLU A 93 -3.34 30.97 -2.12
N GLU A 94 -2.20 30.30 -2.34
CA GLU A 94 -2.12 28.91 -2.74
C GLU A 94 -2.47 27.98 -1.59
N SER A 95 -3.47 27.13 -1.80
CA SER A 95 -3.86 26.02 -0.92
C SER A 95 -3.71 24.64 -1.59
N ALA A 96 -3.07 24.62 -2.75
CA ALA A 96 -2.72 23.42 -3.53
C ALA A 96 -1.34 23.62 -4.16
N HIS A 97 -0.70 22.51 -4.58
CA HIS A 97 0.65 22.51 -5.15
C HIS A 97 1.72 23.13 -4.23
N VAL A 98 1.55 22.96 -2.93
CA VAL A 98 2.52 23.42 -1.93
C VAL A 98 3.61 22.35 -1.76
N TYR A 99 4.88 22.76 -1.86
CA TYR A 99 6.03 21.86 -1.77
C TYR A 99 6.84 22.14 -0.50
N ALA A 100 7.33 21.06 0.12
CA ALA A 100 8.24 21.13 1.28
C ALA A 100 9.69 21.06 0.80
N GLU A 101 10.14 22.11 0.12
CA GLU A 101 11.49 22.18 -0.44
C GLU A 101 12.56 22.09 0.65
N GLY A 102 13.56 21.23 0.42
CA GLY A 102 14.70 21.02 1.32
C GLY A 102 14.42 20.08 2.50
N ALA A 103 13.22 19.53 2.63
CA ALA A 103 12.96 18.46 3.59
C ALA A 103 13.57 17.13 3.10
N SER A 104 14.19 16.39 4.02
CA SER A 104 14.75 15.06 3.74
C SER A 104 13.85 13.95 4.29
N LEU A 105 13.61 12.95 3.48
CA LEU A 105 12.82 11.78 3.83
C LEU A 105 13.72 10.55 4.04
N GLU A 106 13.26 9.63 4.88
CA GLU A 106 13.86 8.30 5.08
C GLU A 106 12.97 7.25 4.42
N SER A 107 13.56 6.13 4.01
CA SER A 107 12.87 5.01 3.36
C SER A 107 11.88 4.30 4.28
N GLY A 108 10.71 3.96 3.74
CA GLY A 108 9.70 3.15 4.43
C GLY A 108 9.27 3.74 5.77
N LYS A 109 9.19 5.06 5.90
CA LYS A 109 8.89 5.75 7.15
C LYS A 109 7.62 6.55 7.07
N ARG A 110 6.85 6.55 8.17
CA ARG A 110 5.68 7.40 8.34
C ARG A 110 6.12 8.81 8.74
N TYR A 111 5.49 9.79 8.11
CA TYR A 111 5.57 11.21 8.44
C TYR A 111 4.19 11.76 8.73
N PHE A 112 4.16 12.76 9.61
CA PHE A 112 2.95 13.43 10.04
C PHE A 112 2.95 14.86 9.54
N VAL A 113 1.78 15.33 9.11
CA VAL A 113 1.61 16.64 8.45
C VAL A 113 0.47 17.40 9.11
N ARG A 114 0.67 18.69 9.34
CA ARG A 114 -0.39 19.62 9.72
C ARG A 114 -0.18 20.98 9.09
N ALA A 115 -1.25 21.69 8.87
CA ALA A 115 -1.22 23.03 8.30
C ALA A 115 -2.10 23.99 9.09
N LYS A 116 -1.78 25.29 8.99
CA LYS A 116 -2.61 26.41 9.38
C LYS A 116 -2.81 27.34 8.20
N ALA A 117 -3.92 28.06 8.17
CA ALA A 117 -4.19 29.07 7.15
C ALA A 117 -4.85 30.30 7.77
N SER A 118 -4.70 31.45 7.10
CA SER A 118 -5.34 32.70 7.48
C SER A 118 -5.91 33.39 6.24
N ASP A 119 -7.07 34.05 6.41
CA ASP A 119 -7.67 34.93 5.40
C ASP A 119 -7.21 36.40 5.55
N GLY A 120 -6.29 36.66 6.49
CA GLY A 120 -5.80 38.00 6.82
C GLY A 120 -6.59 38.68 7.95
N GLN A 121 -7.74 38.15 8.35
CA GLN A 121 -8.54 38.61 9.47
C GLN A 121 -8.63 37.55 10.58
N GLU A 122 -8.77 36.29 10.17
CA GLU A 122 -8.84 35.12 11.06
C GLU A 122 -7.76 34.12 10.69
N GLU A 123 -7.33 33.32 11.66
CA GLU A 123 -6.41 32.23 11.49
C GLU A 123 -7.05 30.94 11.98
N THR A 124 -6.84 29.83 11.27
CA THR A 124 -7.30 28.52 11.70
C THR A 124 -6.52 28.06 12.92
N ASP A 125 -7.05 27.13 13.69
CA ASP A 125 -6.21 26.25 14.49
C ASP A 125 -5.37 25.35 13.54
N TRP A 126 -4.39 24.59 14.09
CA TRP A 126 -3.78 23.53 13.32
C TRP A 126 -4.85 22.55 12.84
N SER A 127 -4.71 22.10 11.59
CA SER A 127 -5.54 21.03 11.05
C SER A 127 -5.46 19.76 11.88
N GLU A 128 -6.40 18.85 11.66
CA GLU A 128 -6.17 17.47 12.05
C GLU A 128 -4.87 16.95 11.42
N THR A 129 -4.18 16.05 12.14
CA THR A 129 -2.93 15.46 11.69
C THR A 129 -3.19 14.48 10.55
N ALA A 130 -2.63 14.74 9.38
CA ALA A 130 -2.54 13.80 8.28
C ALA A 130 -1.21 13.02 8.34
N SER A 131 -1.07 11.94 7.59
CA SER A 131 0.18 11.19 7.54
C SER A 131 0.40 10.55 6.17
N PHE A 132 1.65 10.34 5.82
CA PHE A 132 2.04 9.54 4.65
C PHE A 132 3.19 8.60 4.99
N VAL A 133 3.37 7.56 4.19
CA VAL A 133 4.46 6.60 4.31
C VAL A 133 5.31 6.64 3.04
N THR A 134 6.60 6.77 3.20
CA THR A 134 7.53 6.75 2.06
C THR A 134 7.72 5.35 1.51
N ALA A 135 8.05 5.29 0.23
CA ALA A 135 8.49 4.10 -0.47
C ALA A 135 9.87 3.59 0.00
N LEU A 136 10.39 2.52 -0.60
CA LEU A 136 11.76 2.05 -0.35
C LEU A 136 12.79 3.07 -0.85
N ALA A 137 13.91 3.20 -0.13
CA ALA A 137 15.02 4.05 -0.52
C ALA A 137 15.80 3.48 -1.71
N GLY A 138 16.58 4.35 -2.34
CA GLY A 138 17.58 4.01 -3.33
C GLY A 138 18.78 3.21 -2.79
N LYS A 139 19.79 3.04 -3.61
CA LYS A 139 20.90 2.06 -3.44
C LYS A 139 21.71 2.18 -2.15
N ASN A 140 21.76 3.35 -1.51
CA ASN A 140 22.61 3.61 -0.33
C ASN A 140 21.83 3.64 1.00
N GLY A 141 20.53 3.28 1.00
CA GLY A 141 19.66 3.39 2.19
C GLY A 141 19.18 4.83 2.44
N GLU A 142 19.68 5.80 1.68
CA GLU A 142 19.13 7.15 1.62
C GLU A 142 17.91 7.15 0.69
N TRP A 143 16.97 8.03 0.99
CA TRP A 143 15.78 8.14 0.14
C TRP A 143 16.17 8.85 -1.16
N GLU A 144 16.12 8.10 -2.26
CA GLU A 144 16.34 8.60 -3.61
C GLU A 144 15.10 8.32 -4.46
N GLU A 145 14.64 9.31 -5.18
CA GLU A 145 13.53 9.19 -6.11
C GLU A 145 13.85 8.17 -7.21
N GLY A 146 12.96 7.21 -7.41
CA GLY A 146 12.90 6.38 -8.61
C GLY A 146 13.64 5.05 -8.62
N ALA A 147 14.47 4.68 -7.63
CA ALA A 147 15.17 3.40 -7.64
C ALA A 147 15.27 2.75 -6.25
N PRO A 148 14.35 1.87 -5.88
CA PRO A 148 14.41 1.17 -4.59
C PRO A 148 15.62 0.24 -4.52
N ALA A 149 16.23 0.17 -3.33
CA ALA A 149 17.26 -0.83 -3.01
C ALA A 149 16.61 -2.16 -2.69
N TRP A 150 16.00 -2.81 -3.69
CA TRP A 150 15.33 -4.08 -3.53
C TRP A 150 16.32 -5.20 -3.17
N LYS A 151 16.04 -5.96 -2.11
CA LYS A 151 16.92 -7.00 -1.57
C LYS A 151 16.33 -8.41 -1.68
N ALA A 152 15.01 -8.51 -1.67
CA ALA A 152 14.32 -9.79 -1.68
C ALA A 152 14.44 -10.49 -3.04
N PRO A 153 14.83 -11.76 -3.09
CA PRO A 153 14.80 -12.53 -4.34
C PRO A 153 13.36 -12.85 -4.75
N PHE A 154 13.17 -13.07 -6.05
CA PHE A 154 11.93 -13.64 -6.56
C PHE A 154 11.81 -15.12 -6.21
N VAL A 155 10.59 -15.56 -5.86
CA VAL A 155 10.24 -16.97 -5.62
C VAL A 155 9.15 -17.39 -6.58
N SER A 156 9.21 -18.62 -7.08
CA SER A 156 8.27 -19.17 -8.06
C SER A 156 7.83 -20.57 -7.68
N ALA A 157 6.60 -20.92 -8.02
CA ALA A 157 6.10 -22.30 -8.00
C ALA A 157 6.37 -23.05 -9.31
N GLU A 158 6.70 -22.33 -10.37
CA GLU A 158 6.94 -22.88 -11.70
C GLU A 158 8.37 -23.41 -11.80
N THR A 159 8.53 -24.70 -11.53
CA THR A 159 9.85 -25.32 -11.30
C THR A 159 10.44 -26.05 -12.50
N ASP A 160 9.66 -26.23 -13.56
CA ASP A 160 10.09 -26.95 -14.76
C ASP A 160 9.40 -26.41 -16.05
N ASP A 161 9.77 -26.98 -17.18
CA ASP A 161 9.32 -26.55 -18.52
C ASP A 161 7.84 -26.80 -18.78
N SER A 162 7.14 -27.60 -17.95
CA SER A 162 5.69 -27.85 -18.12
C SER A 162 4.85 -26.58 -17.91
N TYR A 163 5.39 -25.61 -17.21
CA TYR A 163 4.71 -24.32 -16.96
C TYR A 163 4.89 -23.28 -18.07
N LYS A 164 5.87 -23.45 -18.99
CA LYS A 164 6.23 -22.39 -19.93
C LYS A 164 5.12 -21.91 -20.85
N ASN A 165 4.26 -22.81 -21.30
CA ASN A 165 3.24 -22.52 -22.29
C ASN A 165 1.82 -22.71 -21.76
N VAL A 166 1.62 -22.66 -20.47
CA VAL A 166 0.31 -22.80 -19.82
C VAL A 166 -0.10 -21.52 -19.11
N SER A 167 -1.39 -21.28 -19.06
CA SER A 167 -2.01 -20.10 -18.42
C SER A 167 -2.56 -20.45 -17.06
N LYS A 168 -1.77 -21.10 -16.23
CA LYS A 168 -2.19 -21.66 -14.95
C LYS A 168 -1.84 -20.71 -13.81
N GLY A 169 -2.73 -20.61 -12.83
CA GLY A 169 -2.43 -19.90 -11.59
C GLY A 169 -1.62 -20.76 -10.62
N THR A 170 -0.77 -20.16 -9.83
CA THR A 170 0.08 -20.80 -8.83
C THR A 170 0.02 -20.08 -7.49
N TYR A 171 0.40 -20.79 -6.40
CA TYR A 171 0.60 -20.22 -5.08
C TYR A 171 2.06 -20.30 -4.67
N VAL A 172 2.55 -19.24 -4.01
CA VAL A 172 3.81 -19.23 -3.26
C VAL A 172 3.56 -18.79 -1.83
N ARG A 173 4.31 -19.34 -0.87
CA ARG A 173 4.17 -18.96 0.54
C ARG A 173 5.42 -19.23 1.36
N GLY A 174 5.60 -18.43 2.41
CA GLY A 174 6.61 -18.60 3.44
C GLY A 174 6.05 -18.32 4.83
N THR A 175 6.84 -18.65 5.85
CA THR A 175 6.53 -18.35 7.25
C THR A 175 7.71 -17.66 7.91
N PHE A 176 7.43 -16.79 8.88
CA PHE A 176 8.43 -16.09 9.66
C PHE A 176 7.92 -15.85 11.09
N GLU A 177 8.83 -15.59 12.01
CA GLU A 177 8.50 -15.38 13.43
C GLU A 177 8.78 -13.95 13.85
N ILE A 178 7.80 -13.31 14.47
CA ILE A 178 7.92 -11.98 15.09
C ILE A 178 8.03 -12.16 16.60
N LYS A 179 9.13 -11.69 17.20
CA LYS A 179 9.43 -11.92 18.63
C LYS A 179 9.04 -10.77 19.54
N LYS A 180 8.84 -9.58 18.99
CA LYS A 180 8.62 -8.34 19.72
C LYS A 180 7.25 -7.76 19.41
N ASP A 181 6.84 -6.76 20.21
CA ASP A 181 5.58 -6.08 20.01
C ASP A 181 5.70 -5.06 18.86
N ILE A 182 4.82 -5.18 17.87
CA ILE A 182 4.83 -4.41 16.63
C ILE A 182 4.31 -2.99 16.92
N LYS A 183 5.03 -1.98 16.45
CA LYS A 183 4.56 -0.59 16.40
C LYS A 183 3.90 -0.28 15.06
N GLU A 184 4.58 -0.62 13.97
CA GLU A 184 4.10 -0.45 12.59
C GLU A 184 4.85 -1.41 11.66
N ALA A 185 4.21 -1.80 10.55
CA ALA A 185 4.82 -2.67 9.56
C ALA A 185 4.34 -2.34 8.14
N TYR A 186 5.26 -2.39 7.18
CA TYR A 186 5.00 -2.10 5.78
C TYR A 186 5.51 -3.23 4.91
N ALA A 187 4.66 -3.70 3.98
CA ALA A 187 5.03 -4.67 2.97
C ALA A 187 5.21 -3.98 1.61
N PHE A 188 6.32 -4.27 0.96
CA PHE A 188 6.62 -3.88 -0.41
C PHE A 188 6.59 -5.15 -1.24
N THR A 189 5.71 -5.19 -2.26
CA THR A 189 5.47 -6.43 -3.02
C THR A 189 5.38 -6.18 -4.50
N THR A 190 5.88 -7.12 -5.29
CA THR A 190 5.71 -7.11 -6.75
C THR A 190 5.76 -8.53 -7.31
N ALA A 191 5.45 -8.69 -8.60
CA ALA A 191 5.50 -9.98 -9.26
C ALA A 191 5.86 -9.85 -10.75
N LEU A 192 6.41 -10.93 -11.28
CA LEU A 192 6.47 -11.22 -12.70
C LEU A 192 5.19 -11.99 -13.07
N GLY A 193 4.20 -11.29 -13.60
CA GLY A 193 2.83 -11.74 -13.75
C GLY A 193 1.87 -10.86 -12.94
N LEU A 194 0.66 -11.34 -12.69
CA LEU A 194 -0.28 -10.75 -11.75
C LEU A 194 -0.22 -11.46 -10.41
N TYR A 195 -0.54 -10.75 -9.31
CA TYR A 195 -0.58 -11.37 -7.99
C TYR A 195 -1.70 -10.82 -7.11
N GLN A 196 -2.10 -11.63 -6.15
CA GLN A 196 -2.83 -11.22 -4.96
C GLN A 196 -1.99 -11.60 -3.73
N PHE A 197 -1.76 -10.66 -2.83
CA PHE A 197 -0.94 -10.86 -1.65
C PHE A 197 -1.78 -11.19 -0.42
N TYR A 198 -1.28 -12.09 0.43
CA TYR A 198 -1.95 -12.55 1.64
C TYR A 198 -1.00 -12.57 2.83
N LEU A 199 -1.50 -12.12 3.99
CA LEU A 199 -0.86 -12.29 5.28
C LEU A 199 -1.82 -12.96 6.26
N ASN A 200 -1.36 -14.00 6.94
CA ASN A 200 -2.14 -14.77 7.92
C ASN A 200 -3.53 -15.18 7.39
N GLY A 201 -3.60 -15.52 6.09
CA GLY A 201 -4.83 -15.95 5.41
C GLY A 201 -5.80 -14.83 5.00
N LYS A 202 -5.44 -13.58 5.19
CA LYS A 202 -6.23 -12.42 4.76
C LYS A 202 -5.61 -11.78 3.53
N LYS A 203 -6.41 -11.46 2.50
CA LYS A 203 -5.95 -10.65 1.35
C LYS A 203 -5.49 -9.28 1.88
N VAL A 204 -4.35 -8.81 1.40
CA VAL A 204 -3.78 -7.50 1.73
C VAL A 204 -4.10 -6.53 0.62
N GLY A 205 -4.67 -5.38 0.99
CA GLY A 205 -5.08 -4.36 0.04
C GLY A 205 -6.33 -4.73 -0.77
N GLU A 206 -6.82 -3.75 -1.52
CA GLU A 206 -7.99 -3.88 -2.40
C GLU A 206 -7.61 -3.75 -3.87
N ASP A 207 -6.32 -3.56 -4.16
CA ASP A 207 -5.82 -3.43 -5.52
C ASP A 207 -6.09 -4.68 -6.33
N GLU A 208 -6.44 -4.47 -7.60
CA GLU A 208 -6.65 -5.53 -8.57
C GLU A 208 -5.64 -5.41 -9.72
N MET A 209 -5.31 -6.55 -10.35
CA MET A 209 -4.37 -6.66 -11.45
C MET A 209 -2.96 -6.12 -11.14
N THR A 210 -2.55 -6.23 -9.88
CA THR A 210 -1.20 -5.86 -9.43
C THR A 210 -0.12 -6.74 -10.07
N PRO A 211 1.10 -6.24 -10.32
CA PRO A 211 1.59 -4.89 -10.06
C PRO A 211 1.22 -3.86 -11.15
N GLY A 212 0.45 -4.22 -12.16
CA GLY A 212 0.14 -3.43 -13.32
C GLY A 212 1.04 -3.76 -14.53
N TRP A 213 0.69 -3.20 -15.67
CA TRP A 213 1.44 -3.44 -16.91
C TRP A 213 2.48 -2.36 -17.16
N THR A 214 3.73 -2.77 -17.30
CA THR A 214 4.86 -1.92 -17.64
C THR A 214 5.73 -2.55 -18.73
N SER A 215 6.77 -1.87 -19.14
CA SER A 215 7.86 -2.48 -19.89
C SER A 215 8.75 -3.28 -18.94
N TYR A 216 8.35 -4.48 -18.57
CA TYR A 216 9.01 -5.32 -17.55
C TYR A 216 10.51 -5.51 -17.73
N ARG A 217 11.03 -5.32 -18.97
CA ARG A 217 12.47 -5.33 -19.24
C ARG A 217 13.20 -4.07 -18.77
N ARG A 218 12.46 -3.02 -18.40
CA ARG A 218 13.03 -1.73 -18.00
C ARG A 218 12.67 -1.36 -16.57
N HIS A 219 11.43 -1.55 -16.17
CA HIS A 219 10.97 -1.28 -14.82
C HIS A 219 9.75 -2.12 -14.48
N LEU A 220 9.60 -2.39 -13.20
CA LEU A 220 8.52 -3.13 -12.59
C LEU A 220 7.93 -2.25 -11.48
N LEU A 221 6.62 -2.10 -11.48
CA LEU A 221 5.93 -1.42 -10.38
C LEU A 221 5.89 -2.35 -9.16
N TYR A 222 5.84 -1.77 -7.98
CA TYR A 222 5.56 -2.49 -6.74
C TYR A 222 4.48 -1.75 -5.94
N GLN A 223 3.74 -2.47 -5.11
CA GLN A 223 2.78 -1.93 -4.18
C GLN A 223 3.38 -1.84 -2.79
N THR A 224 2.94 -0.84 -2.04
CA THR A 224 3.29 -0.66 -0.63
C THR A 224 2.01 -0.72 0.19
N TYR A 225 2.00 -1.57 1.23
CA TYR A 225 0.86 -1.76 2.11
C TYR A 225 1.24 -1.51 3.56
N ASP A 226 0.38 -0.80 4.30
CA ASP A 226 0.43 -0.84 5.76
C ASP A 226 -0.17 -2.17 6.21
N VAL A 227 0.66 -3.02 6.79
CA VAL A 227 0.28 -4.38 7.19
C VAL A 227 0.32 -4.58 8.70
N THR A 228 0.35 -3.50 9.46
CA THR A 228 0.44 -3.52 10.92
C THR A 228 -0.63 -4.41 11.54
N GLU A 229 -1.89 -4.25 11.11
CA GLU A 229 -3.04 -5.00 11.63
C GLU A 229 -3.16 -6.45 11.11
N TYR A 230 -2.33 -6.82 10.12
CA TYR A 230 -2.32 -8.18 9.57
C TYR A 230 -1.37 -9.11 10.31
N LEU A 231 -0.43 -8.55 11.07
CA LEU A 231 0.66 -9.27 11.73
C LEU A 231 0.38 -9.48 13.22
N GLN A 232 1.02 -10.51 13.76
CA GLN A 232 0.95 -10.84 15.18
C GLN A 232 2.31 -11.25 15.72
N LYS A 233 2.51 -11.13 17.02
CA LYS A 233 3.66 -11.73 17.70
C LYS A 233 3.58 -13.25 17.59
N GLY A 234 4.71 -13.88 17.32
CA GLY A 234 4.82 -15.31 17.06
C GLY A 234 4.91 -15.60 15.55
N ILE A 235 4.43 -16.77 15.14
CA ILE A 235 4.53 -17.21 13.75
C ILE A 235 3.50 -16.51 12.89
N ASN A 236 3.96 -15.98 11.76
CA ASN A 236 3.17 -15.37 10.71
C ASN A 236 3.39 -16.10 9.39
N GLY A 237 2.40 -16.06 8.52
CA GLY A 237 2.49 -16.58 7.17
C GLY A 237 2.25 -15.50 6.13
N ALA A 238 3.09 -15.50 5.10
CA ALA A 238 2.92 -14.68 3.91
C ALA A 238 2.76 -15.55 2.68
N GLY A 239 1.97 -15.12 1.70
CA GLY A 239 1.80 -15.85 0.45
C GLY A 239 1.24 -15.00 -0.66
N ALA A 240 1.38 -15.48 -1.89
CA ALA A 240 0.78 -14.85 -3.05
C ALA A 240 0.14 -15.91 -3.97
N MET A 241 -1.01 -15.55 -4.55
CA MET A 241 -1.54 -16.20 -5.72
C MET A 241 -1.01 -15.48 -6.96
N LEU A 242 -0.50 -16.23 -7.91
CA LEU A 242 0.12 -15.71 -9.14
C LEU A 242 -0.68 -16.15 -10.35
N ALA A 243 -0.72 -15.30 -11.36
CA ALA A 243 -1.28 -15.58 -12.68
C ALA A 243 -0.40 -14.99 -13.80
N PRO A 244 -0.45 -15.53 -15.02
CA PRO A 244 0.39 -15.10 -16.13
C PRO A 244 0.34 -13.60 -16.46
N GLY A 245 -0.87 -13.01 -16.49
CA GLY A 245 -1.07 -11.60 -16.77
C GLY A 245 -0.43 -11.13 -18.06
N TRP A 246 0.02 -9.88 -18.11
CA TRP A 246 0.73 -9.32 -19.27
C TRP A 246 2.17 -9.82 -19.42
N TYR A 247 2.76 -10.33 -18.35
CA TYR A 247 4.16 -10.77 -18.35
C TYR A 247 4.38 -12.03 -19.19
N LYS A 248 3.60 -13.08 -18.89
CA LYS A 248 3.72 -14.42 -19.46
C LYS A 248 2.53 -14.77 -20.37
N GLY A 249 1.35 -14.20 -20.11
CA GLY A 249 0.10 -14.55 -20.75
C GLY A 249 0.03 -14.21 -22.25
N VAL A 250 -1.09 -14.59 -22.83
CA VAL A 250 -1.38 -14.34 -24.24
C VAL A 250 -1.72 -12.87 -24.48
N MET A 251 -1.10 -12.25 -25.47
CA MET A 251 -1.31 -10.85 -25.80
C MET A 251 -1.59 -10.61 -27.28
N GLY A 252 -2.51 -9.65 -27.49
CA GLY A 252 -2.82 -9.10 -28.81
C GLY A 252 -3.45 -10.07 -29.79
N LEU A 253 -3.65 -9.61 -31.01
CA LEU A 253 -4.30 -10.37 -32.10
C LEU A 253 -3.47 -11.57 -32.57
N THR A 254 -2.14 -11.48 -32.43
CA THR A 254 -1.21 -12.56 -32.81
C THR A 254 -1.18 -13.70 -31.78
N LYS A 255 -1.86 -13.53 -30.67
CA LYS A 255 -1.84 -14.46 -29.53
C LYS A 255 -0.42 -14.83 -29.10
N ALA A 256 0.51 -13.88 -29.16
CA ALA A 256 1.88 -14.06 -28.69
C ALA A 256 1.88 -14.26 -27.18
N ARG A 257 2.72 -15.21 -26.73
CA ARG A 257 2.85 -15.61 -25.32
C ARG A 257 4.29 -15.38 -24.86
N ASN A 258 4.50 -15.30 -23.54
CA ASN A 258 5.84 -15.16 -22.97
C ASN A 258 6.59 -13.91 -23.45
N ASN A 259 5.87 -12.80 -23.63
CA ASN A 259 6.43 -11.59 -24.24
C ASN A 259 7.56 -10.96 -23.42
N TYR A 260 7.53 -11.14 -22.09
CA TYR A 260 8.54 -10.61 -21.19
C TYR A 260 9.30 -11.72 -20.45
N GLY A 261 8.68 -12.87 -20.23
CA GLY A 261 9.26 -14.05 -19.62
C GLY A 261 8.28 -15.22 -19.59
N ASP A 262 8.77 -16.40 -19.29
CA ASP A 262 8.04 -17.67 -19.33
C ASP A 262 7.77 -18.28 -17.94
N GLN A 263 8.09 -17.55 -16.86
CA GLN A 263 7.93 -18.00 -15.48
C GLN A 263 7.34 -16.88 -14.62
N THR A 264 6.20 -17.12 -13.95
CA THR A 264 5.68 -16.19 -12.96
C THR A 264 6.47 -16.29 -11.67
N ALA A 265 6.64 -15.15 -10.98
CA ALA A 265 7.38 -15.11 -9.73
C ALA A 265 6.91 -13.94 -8.84
N PHE A 266 7.09 -14.06 -7.55
CA PHE A 266 6.70 -13.06 -6.54
C PHE A 266 7.89 -12.68 -5.67
N THR A 267 7.92 -11.43 -5.21
CA THR A 267 8.89 -10.98 -4.23
C THR A 267 8.25 -10.03 -3.22
N MET A 268 8.70 -10.09 -1.98
CA MET A 268 8.22 -9.29 -0.86
C MET A 268 9.40 -8.85 0.02
N GLU A 269 9.40 -7.56 0.35
CA GLU A 269 10.14 -7.01 1.47
C GLU A 269 9.15 -6.53 2.53
N LEU A 270 9.29 -7.00 3.78
CA LEU A 270 8.48 -6.59 4.91
C LEU A 270 9.38 -5.86 5.91
N LEU A 271 9.06 -4.62 6.19
CA LEU A 271 9.75 -3.78 7.17
C LEU A 271 8.90 -3.67 8.42
N ILE A 272 9.41 -4.12 9.57
CA ILE A 272 8.71 -4.12 10.84
C ILE A 272 9.45 -3.20 11.81
N ARG A 273 8.74 -2.25 12.42
CA ARG A 273 9.24 -1.43 13.52
C ARG A 273 8.58 -1.85 14.82
N TYR A 274 9.37 -2.05 15.83
CA TYR A 274 8.94 -2.51 17.14
C TYR A 274 8.74 -1.34 18.10
N THR A 275 7.96 -1.58 19.15
CA THR A 275 7.71 -0.59 20.22
C THR A 275 8.96 -0.19 20.99
N ASP A 276 10.00 -1.06 20.99
CA ASP A 276 11.30 -0.77 21.59
C ASP A 276 12.24 0.08 20.70
N GLY A 277 11.74 0.54 19.53
CA GLY A 277 12.48 1.36 18.57
C GLY A 277 13.36 0.57 17.60
N THR A 278 13.50 -0.74 17.76
CA THR A 278 14.25 -1.58 16.83
C THR A 278 13.47 -1.88 15.54
N THR A 279 14.18 -2.24 14.48
CA THR A 279 13.60 -2.55 13.17
C THR A 279 14.07 -3.92 12.70
N GLU A 280 13.20 -4.66 12.05
CA GLU A 280 13.48 -5.95 11.41
C GLU A 280 12.96 -5.95 9.98
N SER A 281 13.66 -6.63 9.08
CA SER A 281 13.20 -6.86 7.71
C SER A 281 13.07 -8.35 7.44
N VAL A 282 11.95 -8.72 6.82
CA VAL A 282 11.67 -10.08 6.35
C VAL A 282 11.57 -10.07 4.84
N TYR A 283 12.15 -11.06 4.19
CA TYR A 283 12.22 -11.15 2.74
C TYR A 283 11.65 -12.47 2.23
N THR A 284 11.16 -12.50 1.01
CA THR A 284 11.06 -13.75 0.27
C THR A 284 12.43 -14.41 0.21
N ASP A 285 12.49 -15.73 0.32
CA ASP A 285 13.72 -16.50 0.34
C ASP A 285 13.50 -17.92 -0.21
N PRO A 286 14.59 -18.74 -0.39
CA PRO A 286 14.50 -20.10 -0.94
C PRO A 286 13.69 -21.09 -0.12
N SER A 287 13.37 -20.79 1.13
CA SER A 287 12.56 -21.68 1.97
C SER A 287 11.09 -21.66 1.60
N TRP A 288 10.65 -20.64 0.83
CA TRP A 288 9.28 -20.54 0.36
C TRP A 288 8.88 -21.75 -0.47
N LYS A 289 7.63 -22.13 -0.39
CA LYS A 289 7.04 -23.28 -1.08
C LYS A 289 6.03 -22.81 -2.10
N GLY A 290 5.92 -23.54 -3.21
CA GLY A 290 4.97 -23.27 -4.27
C GLY A 290 4.14 -24.48 -4.62
N CYS A 291 2.95 -24.24 -5.16
CA CYS A 291 2.06 -25.27 -5.74
C CYS A 291 1.10 -24.63 -6.74
N ASP A 292 0.39 -25.50 -7.48
CA ASP A 292 -0.71 -25.08 -8.32
C ASP A 292 -1.86 -24.47 -7.50
N SER A 293 -2.55 -23.50 -8.10
CA SER A 293 -3.77 -22.92 -7.54
C SER A 293 -5.03 -23.56 -8.15
N PRO A 294 -6.21 -23.35 -7.57
CA PRO A 294 -7.49 -23.73 -8.19
C PRO A 294 -7.78 -23.02 -9.51
N VAL A 295 -7.08 -21.95 -9.83
CA VAL A 295 -7.18 -21.24 -11.10
C VAL A 295 -6.39 -22.04 -12.13
N ILE A 296 -7.04 -22.97 -12.82
CA ILE A 296 -6.42 -23.87 -13.81
C ILE A 296 -6.16 -23.20 -15.15
N PHE A 297 -6.78 -22.04 -15.39
CA PHE A 297 -6.57 -21.18 -16.56
C PHE A 297 -6.85 -19.74 -16.18
N ALA A 298 -5.97 -18.80 -16.58
CA ALA A 298 -6.16 -17.37 -16.43
C ALA A 298 -5.45 -16.59 -17.56
N GLU A 299 -6.21 -15.82 -18.32
CA GLU A 299 -5.69 -14.94 -19.35
C GLU A 299 -6.47 -13.62 -19.37
N ILE A 300 -5.77 -12.52 -19.63
CA ILE A 300 -6.37 -11.17 -19.63
C ILE A 300 -7.58 -11.05 -20.58
N TYR A 301 -7.51 -11.70 -21.75
CA TYR A 301 -8.52 -11.58 -22.79
C TYR A 301 -9.54 -12.72 -22.80
N ASP A 302 -9.16 -13.87 -22.25
CA ASP A 302 -9.97 -15.09 -22.34
C ASP A 302 -10.62 -15.45 -21.00
N GLY A 303 -10.35 -14.66 -19.91
CA GLY A 303 -10.90 -14.87 -18.58
C GLY A 303 -10.21 -15.96 -17.80
N GLU A 304 -10.92 -16.58 -16.85
CA GLU A 304 -10.37 -17.63 -16.00
C GLU A 304 -11.27 -18.86 -15.91
N THR A 305 -10.65 -19.99 -15.60
CA THR A 305 -11.33 -21.22 -15.22
C THR A 305 -10.87 -21.62 -13.83
N TYR A 306 -11.83 -21.75 -12.91
CA TYR A 306 -11.61 -22.12 -11.52
C TYR A 306 -12.14 -23.51 -11.26
N ASP A 307 -11.31 -24.39 -10.72
CA ASP A 307 -11.70 -25.74 -10.28
C ASP A 307 -11.83 -25.78 -8.74
N ALA A 308 -13.05 -25.66 -8.24
CA ALA A 308 -13.33 -25.68 -6.81
C ALA A 308 -12.92 -27.01 -6.10
N ALA A 309 -12.76 -28.10 -6.84
CA ALA A 309 -12.28 -29.35 -6.27
C ALA A 309 -10.79 -29.27 -5.87
N LEU A 310 -10.05 -28.36 -6.49
CA LEU A 310 -8.66 -28.07 -6.14
C LEU A 310 -8.57 -27.00 -5.05
N GLU A 311 -9.67 -26.41 -4.65
CA GLU A 311 -9.72 -25.47 -3.54
C GLU A 311 -9.35 -26.21 -2.24
N TRP A 312 -8.10 -26.11 -1.92
CA TRP A 312 -7.64 -26.58 -0.63
C TRP A 312 -8.19 -25.63 0.41
N ASN A 313 -9.17 -26.08 1.23
CA ASN A 313 -9.86 -25.35 2.31
C ASN A 313 -8.92 -24.68 3.35
N ARG A 314 -7.77 -24.21 2.94
CA ARG A 314 -6.59 -23.92 3.75
C ARG A 314 -6.15 -22.45 3.72
N LEU A 315 -6.68 -21.62 2.83
CA LEU A 315 -6.48 -20.17 2.89
C LEU A 315 -7.57 -19.46 3.72
N SER A 316 -8.74 -20.08 3.91
CA SER A 316 -9.94 -19.40 4.42
C SER A 316 -10.30 -19.65 5.89
N ARG A 317 -9.64 -20.52 6.63
CA ARG A 317 -9.94 -20.71 8.06
C ARG A 317 -8.67 -20.91 8.88
N ASN A 318 -8.37 -20.00 9.80
CA ASN A 318 -7.53 -20.08 11.02
C ASN A 318 -6.49 -21.21 11.20
N ASN A 319 -6.19 -21.99 10.15
CA ASN A 319 -5.30 -23.14 10.14
C ASN A 319 -4.13 -22.97 9.17
N PHE A 320 -3.57 -21.76 9.09
CA PHE A 320 -2.29 -21.55 8.43
C PHE A 320 -1.21 -22.50 8.99
N PHE A 321 -1.40 -22.98 10.22
CA PHE A 321 -0.54 -23.94 10.88
C PHE A 321 -0.63 -25.38 10.33
N TYR A 322 -1.80 -25.86 9.88
CA TYR A 322 -1.92 -27.24 9.42
C TYR A 322 -1.37 -27.49 8.01
N VAL A 323 -1.17 -26.43 7.24
CA VAL A 323 -0.53 -26.53 5.91
C VAL A 323 0.97 -26.80 6.01
N LEU A 324 1.59 -26.65 7.17
CA LEU A 324 3.00 -26.97 7.43
C LEU A 324 3.32 -28.48 7.33
N LEU A 325 2.36 -29.37 7.59
CA LEU A 325 2.61 -30.81 7.74
C LEU A 325 2.52 -31.63 6.44
N PHE A 326 1.93 -31.11 5.34
CA PHE A 326 1.70 -31.88 4.11
C PHE A 326 2.51 -31.47 2.87
N PHE A 327 3.31 -30.38 2.95
CA PHE A 327 4.18 -29.98 1.86
C PHE A 327 5.66 -30.31 2.11
N ILE A 328 5.90 -31.54 2.50
CA ILE A 328 7.21 -32.15 2.35
C ILE A 328 7.32 -32.58 0.88
N ILE A 329 8.39 -32.13 0.22
CA ILE A 329 8.87 -32.54 -1.09
C ILE A 329 8.35 -31.69 -2.25
N ILE A 330 8.99 -30.55 -2.50
CA ILE A 330 9.62 -30.18 -3.79
C ILE A 330 10.53 -28.97 -3.47
N PRO A 331 11.85 -29.07 -3.64
CA PRO A 331 12.76 -27.94 -3.46
C PRO A 331 12.51 -26.93 -4.59
N PRO A 332 12.55 -25.62 -4.32
CA PRO A 332 12.50 -24.63 -5.37
C PRO A 332 13.74 -24.75 -6.25
N ARG A 333 13.55 -24.98 -7.54
CA ARG A 333 14.60 -24.79 -8.55
C ARG A 333 14.40 -23.41 -9.15
N GLY A 334 15.40 -22.57 -9.02
CA GLY A 334 15.49 -21.28 -9.72
C GLY A 334 15.05 -20.11 -8.87
N MET A 335 16.02 -19.36 -8.39
CA MET A 335 15.88 -17.99 -7.95
C MET A 335 16.21 -17.05 -9.09
N LEU A 336 15.35 -16.10 -9.34
CA LEU A 336 15.72 -14.93 -10.12
C LEU A 336 16.30 -13.89 -9.15
N THR A 337 17.50 -13.43 -9.41
CA THR A 337 18.11 -12.33 -8.65
C THR A 337 17.74 -10.99 -9.31
N PRO A 338 17.70 -9.89 -8.57
CA PRO A 338 17.38 -8.54 -9.12
C PRO A 338 18.30 -8.08 -10.28
N GLY A 339 19.34 -8.81 -10.61
CA GLY A 339 20.28 -8.52 -11.72
C GLY A 339 20.08 -9.37 -12.97
N SER A 340 19.06 -10.22 -13.03
CA SER A 340 18.79 -11.11 -14.17
C SER A 340 17.65 -10.66 -15.09
N LEU A 341 17.20 -9.44 -14.93
CA LEU A 341 16.23 -8.77 -15.84
C LEU A 341 16.94 -7.84 -16.80
#